data_526bba584a4b68a22a4c254eb9a0149e
#
_entry.id   526bba584a4b68a22a4c254eb9a0149e
#
_cell.length_a   1.000
_cell.length_b   1.000
_cell.length_c   1.000
_cell.angle_alpha   90.00
_cell.angle_beta   90.00
_cell.angle_gamma   90.00
#
_symmetry.space_group_name_H-M   'P 1'
#
loop_
_entity.id
_entity.type
_entity.pdbx_description
1 polymer ?
#
loop_
_entity_poly.entity_id
_entity_poly.type
_entity_poly.pdbx_seq_one_letter_code
_entity_poly.pdbx_strand_id
1 'polypeptide(L)'
;EDAAGPRNAGVFYKETVEKPYQAFRKLGINVDVIDETCSLDGYRVVAAPMVYLLREGWTEKVRNFVKNGGIFLLTYWSGIVDETDLCYLGGTPHDLMDVMGFRSMEIDGLYDGEWNEGIPEPENPLHLELAYRCSHLCELVQPSTAEVVMTYGKDFYDGMPAMTRNVYGKGKAYAVCADFEQGLYDEV
;
A
#
# COMPACT_ATOMS: atom_id res chain seq x y z
N GLU A 1 12.79 -5.53 9.66
CA GLU A 1 12.28 -6.56 10.59
C GLU A 1 12.31 -6.07 12.06
N ASP A 2 13.32 -5.30 12.46
CA ASP A 2 13.45 -4.82 13.84
C ASP A 2 12.50 -3.65 14.20
N ALA A 3 11.92 -2.99 13.21
CA ALA A 3 11.05 -1.82 13.41
C ALA A 3 9.65 -2.16 13.94
N ALA A 4 9.23 -3.42 13.86
CA ALA A 4 7.87 -3.83 14.20
C ALA A 4 7.61 -3.99 15.71
N GLY A 5 8.64 -3.92 16.55
CA GLY A 5 8.53 -4.08 18.00
C GLY A 5 8.16 -5.49 18.47
N PRO A 6 8.09 -5.70 19.79
CA PRO A 6 7.98 -7.04 20.38
C PRO A 6 6.63 -7.74 20.15
N ARG A 7 5.61 -7.06 19.65
CA ARG A 7 4.30 -7.65 19.34
C ARG A 7 4.25 -8.35 17.98
N ASN A 8 5.15 -8.00 17.08
CA ASN A 8 5.18 -8.52 15.71
C ASN A 8 6.52 -9.22 15.45
N ALA A 9 6.78 -10.33 16.14
CA ALA A 9 7.89 -11.23 15.80
C ALA A 9 7.79 -11.82 14.38
N GLY A 10 6.92 -11.27 13.53
CA GLY A 10 6.58 -11.76 12.21
C GLY A 10 6.10 -10.71 11.24
N VAL A 11 6.66 -9.49 11.22
CA VAL A 11 6.47 -8.63 10.03
C VAL A 11 7.35 -9.19 8.94
N PHE A 12 6.74 -9.95 8.07
CA PHE A 12 7.40 -10.68 7.02
C PHE A 12 7.53 -9.78 5.79
N TYR A 13 8.51 -8.90 5.79
CA TYR A 13 8.83 -8.05 4.64
C TYR A 13 8.92 -8.86 3.34
N LYS A 14 9.59 -10.00 3.41
CA LYS A 14 9.77 -10.88 2.25
C LYS A 14 8.42 -11.35 1.69
N GLU A 15 7.54 -11.85 2.55
CA GLU A 15 6.23 -12.35 2.14
C GLU A 15 5.37 -11.26 1.53
N THR A 16 5.43 -10.04 2.08
CA THR A 16 4.70 -8.89 1.55
C THR A 16 5.21 -8.47 0.16
N VAL A 17 6.53 -8.44 -0.02
CA VAL A 17 7.15 -8.10 -1.31
C VAL A 17 6.84 -9.16 -2.38
N GLU A 18 6.78 -10.42 -1.99
CA GLU A 18 6.50 -11.52 -2.91
C GLU A 18 5.06 -11.52 -3.44
N LYS A 19 4.07 -10.99 -2.69
CA LYS A 19 2.65 -11.01 -3.09
C LYS A 19 2.38 -10.38 -4.45
N PRO A 20 2.70 -9.10 -4.70
CA PRO A 20 2.48 -8.50 -6.02
C PRO A 20 3.36 -9.15 -7.10
N TYR A 21 4.59 -9.57 -6.77
CA TYR A 21 5.45 -10.29 -7.70
C TYR A 21 4.79 -11.58 -8.18
N GLN A 22 4.26 -12.40 -7.27
CA GLN A 22 3.59 -13.65 -7.61
C GLN A 22 2.32 -13.41 -8.46
N ALA A 23 1.54 -12.37 -8.14
CA ALA A 23 0.35 -12.02 -8.92
C ALA A 23 0.69 -11.71 -10.38
N PHE A 24 1.67 -10.84 -10.63
CA PHE A 24 2.13 -10.54 -11.99
C PHE A 24 2.68 -11.78 -12.71
N ARG A 25 3.44 -12.64 -12.01
CA ARG A 25 3.98 -13.86 -12.60
C ARG A 25 2.90 -14.87 -12.97
N LYS A 26 1.83 -15.02 -12.17
CA LYS A 26 0.68 -15.85 -12.50
C LYS A 26 0.00 -15.41 -13.80
N LEU A 27 -0.05 -14.11 -14.05
CA LEU A 27 -0.61 -13.53 -15.28
C LEU A 27 0.35 -13.59 -16.49
N GLY A 28 1.56 -14.12 -16.32
CA GLY A 28 2.58 -14.16 -17.39
C GLY A 28 3.17 -12.80 -17.73
N ILE A 29 3.03 -11.81 -16.83
CA ILE A 29 3.60 -10.46 -17.00
C ILE A 29 5.09 -10.50 -16.64
N ASN A 30 5.92 -9.83 -17.45
CA ASN A 30 7.32 -9.63 -17.14
C ASN A 30 7.46 -8.65 -15.97
N VAL A 31 8.26 -9.03 -14.97
CA VAL A 31 8.49 -8.26 -13.75
C VAL A 31 10.00 -8.08 -13.56
N ASP A 32 10.40 -6.84 -13.36
CA ASP A 32 11.73 -6.47 -12.88
C ASP A 32 11.66 -6.14 -11.41
N VAL A 33 12.64 -6.59 -10.63
CA VAL A 33 12.83 -6.14 -9.25
C VAL A 33 13.92 -5.08 -9.28
N ILE A 34 13.55 -3.86 -8.94
CA ILE A 34 14.42 -2.68 -9.03
C ILE A 34 14.52 -2.02 -7.66
N ASP A 35 15.54 -1.21 -7.47
CA ASP A 35 15.69 -0.34 -6.31
C ASP A 35 15.28 1.12 -6.64
N GLU A 36 15.23 1.97 -5.63
CA GLU A 36 14.81 3.35 -5.76
C GLU A 36 15.76 4.24 -6.60
N THR A 37 16.97 3.78 -6.93
CA THR A 37 17.91 4.52 -7.79
C THR A 37 17.57 4.38 -9.26
N CYS A 38 16.89 3.28 -9.63
CA CYS A 38 16.51 3.00 -11.01
C CYS A 38 15.52 4.03 -11.57
N SER A 39 15.54 4.20 -12.90
CA SER A 39 14.49 4.95 -13.60
C SER A 39 13.18 4.16 -13.60
N LEU A 40 12.06 4.87 -13.50
CA LEU A 40 10.74 4.30 -13.69
C LEU A 40 10.24 4.41 -15.14
N ASP A 41 11.07 4.93 -16.05
CA ASP A 41 10.71 5.07 -17.45
C ASP A 41 10.52 3.71 -18.11
N GLY A 42 9.48 3.59 -18.93
CA GLY A 42 9.15 2.36 -19.64
C GLY A 42 8.28 1.38 -18.86
N TYR A 43 8.13 1.53 -17.56
CA TYR A 43 7.17 0.75 -16.78
C TYR A 43 5.76 1.32 -16.92
N ARG A 44 4.78 0.44 -16.89
CA ARG A 44 3.35 0.82 -16.86
C ARG A 44 2.78 0.76 -15.45
N VAL A 45 3.27 -0.19 -14.66
CA VAL A 45 2.88 -0.42 -13.27
C VAL A 45 4.15 -0.50 -12.44
N VAL A 46 4.14 0.15 -11.29
CA VAL A 46 5.18 0.05 -10.26
C VAL A 46 4.50 -0.32 -8.94
N ALA A 47 4.89 -1.46 -8.37
CA ALA A 47 4.48 -1.87 -7.04
C ALA A 47 5.62 -1.60 -6.05
N ALA A 48 5.29 -0.91 -4.97
CA ALA A 48 6.22 -0.52 -3.91
C ALA A 48 5.72 -1.06 -2.54
N PRO A 49 5.90 -2.36 -2.29
CA PRO A 49 5.42 -2.98 -1.06
C PRO A 49 6.32 -2.62 0.13
N MET A 50 5.70 -2.19 1.24
CA MET A 50 6.36 -1.84 2.51
C MET A 50 7.63 -0.99 2.34
N VAL A 51 7.53 0.11 1.58
CA VAL A 51 8.62 1.07 1.44
C VAL A 51 8.68 1.92 2.70
N TYR A 52 9.15 1.32 3.79
CA TYR A 52 9.20 1.91 5.11
C TYR A 52 10.02 3.20 5.15
N LEU A 53 11.20 3.16 4.53
CA LEU A 53 12.14 4.26 4.44
C LEU A 53 12.05 4.92 3.06
N LEU A 54 11.92 6.24 3.03
CA LEU A 54 11.98 7.02 1.81
C LEU A 54 13.35 7.71 1.68
N ARG A 55 13.99 7.54 0.52
CA ARG A 55 15.22 8.28 0.20
C ARG A 55 14.92 9.53 -0.58
N GLU A 56 15.81 10.51 -0.43
CA GLU A 56 15.73 11.77 -1.16
C GLU A 56 15.56 11.56 -2.67
N GLY A 57 14.60 12.26 -3.27
CA GLY A 57 14.31 12.25 -4.70
C GLY A 57 13.47 11.07 -5.20
N TRP A 58 13.24 10.02 -4.40
CA TRP A 58 12.40 8.90 -4.83
C TRP A 58 10.93 9.28 -4.97
N THR A 59 10.41 10.02 -4.02
CA THR A 59 9.01 10.49 -4.03
C THR A 59 8.71 11.33 -5.26
N GLU A 60 9.66 12.17 -5.69
CA GLU A 60 9.52 12.97 -6.90
C GLU A 60 9.51 12.10 -8.17
N LYS A 61 10.30 11.01 -8.23
CA LYS A 61 10.21 10.04 -9.33
C LYS A 61 8.83 9.40 -9.40
N VAL A 62 8.28 8.96 -8.26
CA VAL A 62 6.94 8.39 -8.18
C VAL A 62 5.89 9.40 -8.62
N ARG A 63 5.98 10.63 -8.11
CA ARG A 63 5.06 11.72 -8.49
C ARG A 63 5.04 11.96 -10.00
N ASN A 64 6.21 12.03 -10.62
CA ASN A 64 6.33 12.22 -12.06
C ASN A 64 5.83 11.00 -12.83
N PHE A 65 6.12 9.78 -12.38
CA PHE A 65 5.64 8.54 -12.97
C PHE A 65 4.11 8.50 -13.03
N VAL A 66 3.44 8.72 -11.90
CA VAL A 66 1.98 8.71 -11.83
C VAL A 66 1.38 9.87 -12.64
N LYS A 67 1.91 11.09 -12.48
CA LYS A 67 1.45 12.26 -13.23
C LYS A 67 1.44 12.05 -14.74
N ASN A 68 2.39 11.28 -15.27
CA ASN A 68 2.54 10.99 -16.69
C ASN A 68 1.71 9.78 -17.17
N GLY A 69 0.97 9.10 -16.30
CA GLY A 69 0.04 8.03 -16.68
C GLY A 69 0.41 6.65 -16.14
N GLY A 70 1.45 6.55 -15.31
CA GLY A 70 1.80 5.31 -14.62
C GLY A 70 0.78 4.88 -13.57
N ILE A 71 0.73 3.59 -13.29
CA ILE A 71 -0.04 3.01 -12.19
C ILE A 71 0.92 2.67 -11.06
N PHE A 72 0.65 3.20 -9.88
CA PHE A 72 1.47 3.00 -8.70
C PHE A 72 0.69 2.25 -7.62
N LEU A 73 1.24 1.17 -7.09
CA LEU A 73 0.67 0.41 -5.98
C LEU A 73 1.58 0.55 -4.76
N LEU A 74 1.08 1.15 -3.70
CA LEU A 74 1.73 1.23 -2.40
C LEU A 74 1.06 0.26 -1.44
N THR A 75 1.82 -0.37 -0.55
CA THR A 75 1.21 -1.12 0.54
C THR A 75 1.39 -0.41 1.89
N TYR A 76 0.71 -0.91 2.88
CA TYR A 76 0.82 -0.48 4.27
C TYR A 76 2.29 -0.39 4.74
N TRP A 77 2.52 0.31 5.86
CA TRP A 77 3.84 0.47 6.46
C TRP A 77 4.86 1.14 5.52
N SER A 78 4.41 2.16 4.77
CA SER A 78 5.25 2.87 3.80
C SER A 78 5.38 4.35 4.13
N GLY A 79 6.56 4.92 3.87
CA GLY A 79 6.83 6.35 4.06
C GLY A 79 6.83 6.79 5.52
N ILE A 80 7.36 5.95 6.41
CA ILE A 80 7.35 6.16 7.87
C ILE A 80 8.57 6.98 8.30
N VAL A 81 9.76 6.67 7.77
CA VAL A 81 11.04 7.27 8.17
C VAL A 81 11.86 7.77 6.99
N ASP A 82 12.81 8.65 7.28
CA ASP A 82 13.85 9.08 6.34
C ASP A 82 15.07 8.13 6.36
N GLU A 83 16.09 8.46 5.60
CA GLU A 83 17.31 7.65 5.49
C GLU A 83 18.13 7.55 6.79
N THR A 84 17.79 8.33 7.81
CA THR A 84 18.43 8.29 9.15
C THR A 84 17.58 7.52 10.17
N ASP A 85 16.49 6.88 9.73
CA ASP A 85 15.49 6.19 10.56
C ASP A 85 14.71 7.14 11.49
N LEU A 86 14.61 8.41 11.12
CA LEU A 86 13.82 9.41 11.84
C LEU A 86 12.40 9.45 11.27
N CYS A 87 11.40 9.23 12.14
CA CYS A 87 10.01 9.31 11.76
C CYS A 87 9.63 10.70 11.23
N TYR A 88 8.94 10.71 10.11
CA TYR A 88 8.40 11.94 9.57
C TYR A 88 7.30 12.51 10.46
N LEU A 89 7.30 13.83 10.60
CA LEU A 89 6.22 14.56 11.25
C LEU A 89 5.11 14.88 10.25
N GLY A 90 3.87 14.85 10.70
CA GLY A 90 2.73 15.30 9.89
C GLY A 90 1.95 14.20 9.18
N GLY A 91 2.27 12.94 9.43
CA GLY A 91 1.55 11.77 8.90
C GLY A 91 2.28 11.10 7.73
N THR A 92 1.79 9.94 7.38
CA THR A 92 2.34 9.05 6.35
C THR A 92 1.29 8.76 5.26
N PRO A 93 1.67 8.28 4.09
CA PRO A 93 3.04 8.18 3.58
C PRO A 93 3.64 9.56 3.29
N HIS A 94 4.72 9.90 4.02
CA HIS A 94 5.33 11.23 3.90
C HIS A 94 5.68 11.56 2.45
N ASP A 95 5.47 12.82 2.06
CA ASP A 95 5.78 13.36 0.72
C ASP A 95 5.11 12.61 -0.46
N LEU A 96 4.23 11.62 -0.17
CA LEU A 96 3.38 10.96 -1.16
C LEU A 96 1.88 11.13 -0.88
N MET A 97 1.51 11.85 0.17
CA MET A 97 0.10 12.04 0.53
C MET A 97 -0.73 12.69 -0.58
N ASP A 98 -0.13 13.57 -1.38
CA ASP A 98 -0.78 14.18 -2.54
C ASP A 98 -1.02 13.18 -3.67
N VAL A 99 -0.05 12.30 -3.94
CA VAL A 99 -0.16 11.25 -4.95
C VAL A 99 -1.15 10.18 -4.52
N MET A 100 -1.06 9.76 -3.26
CA MET A 100 -1.92 8.70 -2.70
C MET A 100 -3.33 9.19 -2.36
N GLY A 101 -3.50 10.50 -2.14
CA GLY A 101 -4.79 11.14 -1.85
C GLY A 101 -5.35 10.82 -0.47
N PHE A 102 -4.51 10.43 0.48
CA PHE A 102 -4.88 10.17 1.87
C PHE A 102 -3.74 10.48 2.84
N ARG A 103 -4.07 10.48 4.11
CA ARG A 103 -3.14 10.52 5.22
C ARG A 103 -3.38 9.34 6.14
N SER A 104 -2.34 8.62 6.52
CA SER A 104 -2.40 7.61 7.57
C SER A 104 -2.40 8.28 8.95
N MET A 105 -3.29 7.84 9.80
CA MET A 105 -3.51 8.40 11.13
C MET A 105 -2.96 7.51 12.22
N GLU A 106 -3.06 6.20 12.02
CA GLU A 106 -2.70 5.19 13.01
C GLU A 106 -2.40 3.87 12.31
N ILE A 107 -1.63 3.02 12.95
CA ILE A 107 -1.37 1.65 12.51
C ILE A 107 -1.70 0.74 13.66
N ASP A 108 -2.70 -0.12 13.47
CA ASP A 108 -3.10 -1.12 14.42
C ASP A 108 -2.39 -2.44 14.16
N GLY A 109 -1.82 -3.02 15.22
CA GLY A 109 -1.16 -4.32 15.19
C GLY A 109 -2.07 -5.39 15.76
N LEU A 110 -2.49 -6.34 14.94
CA LEU A 110 -3.29 -7.48 15.35
C LEU A 110 -2.45 -8.51 16.10
N TYR A 111 -3.03 -9.17 17.11
CA TYR A 111 -2.38 -10.26 17.82
C TYR A 111 -2.33 -11.54 16.98
N ASP A 112 -1.45 -12.47 17.37
CA ASP A 112 -1.33 -13.77 16.72
C ASP A 112 -2.69 -14.49 16.67
N GLY A 113 -3.11 -14.87 15.46
CA GLY A 113 -4.38 -15.54 15.23
C GLY A 113 -5.59 -14.60 15.05
N GLU A 114 -5.44 -13.32 15.33
CA GLU A 114 -6.44 -12.31 14.98
C GLU A 114 -6.39 -11.93 13.51
N TRP A 115 -7.50 -11.47 13.00
CA TRP A 115 -7.65 -11.05 11.61
C TRP A 115 -8.80 -10.07 11.44
N ASN A 116 -8.65 -9.23 10.46
CA ASN A 116 -9.72 -8.38 9.95
C ASN A 116 -10.01 -8.75 8.49
N GLU A 117 -10.93 -8.05 7.85
CA GLU A 117 -11.27 -8.26 6.45
C GLU A 117 -11.48 -6.93 5.74
N GLY A 118 -11.14 -6.91 4.47
CA GLY A 118 -11.49 -5.82 3.56
C GLY A 118 -12.73 -6.20 2.78
N ILE A 119 -13.76 -5.38 2.86
CA ILE A 119 -15.04 -5.54 2.16
C ILE A 119 -15.05 -4.55 0.99
N PRO A 120 -15.15 -5.02 -0.26
CA PRO A 120 -15.20 -4.13 -1.42
C PRO A 120 -16.42 -3.21 -1.41
N GLU A 121 -16.23 -1.95 -1.78
CA GLU A 121 -17.33 -1.05 -2.05
C GLU A 121 -18.14 -1.54 -3.27
N PRO A 122 -19.46 -1.38 -3.27
CA PRO A 122 -20.33 -1.93 -4.34
C PRO A 122 -19.97 -1.46 -5.76
N GLU A 123 -19.50 -0.23 -5.89
CA GLU A 123 -19.11 0.39 -7.17
C GLU A 123 -17.61 0.60 -7.27
N ASN A 124 -16.81 -0.30 -6.66
CA ASN A 124 -15.36 -0.15 -6.69
C ASN A 124 -14.79 -0.28 -8.10
N PRO A 125 -13.73 0.48 -8.41
CA PRO A 125 -13.19 0.57 -9.78
C PRO A 125 -12.41 -0.65 -10.25
N LEU A 126 -12.19 -1.63 -9.38
CA LEU A 126 -11.48 -2.88 -9.67
C LEU A 126 -12.44 -4.06 -9.84
N HIS A 127 -13.76 -3.83 -9.64
CA HIS A 127 -14.79 -4.86 -9.71
C HIS A 127 -14.55 -6.06 -8.77
N LEU A 128 -13.94 -5.77 -7.60
CA LEU A 128 -13.76 -6.77 -6.56
C LEU A 128 -15.13 -7.15 -5.98
N GLU A 129 -15.38 -8.45 -5.83
CA GLU A 129 -16.67 -8.98 -5.34
C GLU A 129 -16.53 -9.71 -4.00
N LEU A 130 -15.33 -10.15 -3.65
CA LEU A 130 -15.09 -10.97 -2.47
C LEU A 130 -14.49 -10.12 -1.34
N ALA A 131 -14.79 -10.51 -0.10
CA ALA A 131 -14.06 -10.02 1.06
C ALA A 131 -12.72 -10.77 1.18
N TYR A 132 -11.66 -10.06 1.56
CA TYR A 132 -10.31 -10.59 1.70
C TYR A 132 -9.83 -10.44 3.14
N ARG A 133 -9.20 -11.50 3.66
CA ARG A 133 -8.65 -11.46 5.01
C ARG A 133 -7.34 -10.67 5.05
N CYS A 134 -7.17 -9.92 6.14
CA CYS A 134 -5.90 -9.28 6.49
C CYS A 134 -5.52 -9.61 7.93
N SER A 135 -4.23 -9.56 8.22
CA SER A 135 -3.64 -9.89 9.52
C SER A 135 -2.46 -8.97 9.82
N HIS A 136 -1.82 -9.14 10.93
CA HIS A 136 -0.62 -8.44 11.40
C HIS A 136 -0.76 -6.94 11.54
N LEU A 137 -0.99 -6.19 10.47
CA LEU A 137 -1.07 -4.73 10.48
C LEU A 137 -2.26 -4.22 9.67
N CYS A 138 -3.00 -3.28 10.25
CA CYS A 138 -4.07 -2.53 9.61
C CYS A 138 -3.76 -1.03 9.74
N GLU A 139 -3.57 -0.35 8.63
CA GLU A 139 -3.29 1.09 8.59
C GLU A 139 -4.60 1.86 8.47
N LEU A 140 -4.84 2.77 9.41
CA LEU A 140 -6.06 3.57 9.48
C LEU A 140 -5.84 4.88 8.73
N VAL A 141 -6.47 5.01 7.57
CA VAL A 141 -6.25 6.12 6.67
C VAL A 141 -7.44 7.06 6.58
N GLN A 142 -7.16 8.35 6.44
CA GLN A 142 -8.14 9.38 6.18
C GLN A 142 -7.99 9.89 4.74
N PRO A 143 -8.92 9.55 3.84
CA PRO A 143 -8.91 10.05 2.47
C PRO A 143 -9.08 11.57 2.39
N SER A 144 -8.40 12.18 1.43
CA SER A 144 -8.58 13.59 1.03
C SER A 144 -9.14 13.70 -0.40
N THR A 145 -8.44 13.10 -1.36
CA THR A 145 -8.84 13.04 -2.77
C THR A 145 -9.03 11.61 -3.27
N ALA A 146 -8.54 10.63 -2.51
CA ALA A 146 -8.69 9.22 -2.86
C ALA A 146 -10.13 8.76 -2.67
N GLU A 147 -10.61 7.92 -3.56
CA GLU A 147 -11.82 7.14 -3.41
C GLU A 147 -11.54 5.84 -2.66
N VAL A 148 -12.52 5.37 -1.91
CA VAL A 148 -12.43 4.11 -1.18
C VAL A 148 -12.76 2.96 -2.13
N VAL A 149 -11.91 1.94 -2.13
CA VAL A 149 -12.09 0.70 -2.91
C VAL A 149 -12.62 -0.42 -2.02
N MET A 150 -12.12 -0.49 -0.79
CA MET A 150 -12.55 -1.46 0.23
C MET A 150 -12.55 -0.78 1.61
N THR A 151 -13.41 -1.25 2.50
CA THR A 151 -13.47 -0.85 3.91
C THR A 151 -13.15 -2.03 4.82
N TYR A 152 -12.65 -1.75 6.03
CA TYR A 152 -12.52 -2.79 7.07
C TYR A 152 -13.89 -3.27 7.55
N GLY A 153 -14.02 -4.56 7.82
CA GLY A 153 -15.27 -5.18 8.26
C GLY A 153 -15.37 -5.50 9.74
N LYS A 154 -14.34 -5.15 10.53
CA LYS A 154 -14.28 -5.50 11.96
C LYS A 154 -13.51 -4.46 12.75
N ASP A 155 -13.60 -4.62 14.10
CA ASP A 155 -12.93 -3.80 15.10
C ASP A 155 -13.48 -2.38 15.20
N PHE A 156 -12.83 -1.53 16.03
CA PHE A 156 -13.25 -0.14 16.28
C PHE A 156 -13.16 0.74 15.02
N TYR A 157 -12.46 0.26 14.00
CA TYR A 157 -12.32 0.92 12.69
C TYR A 157 -13.14 0.26 11.57
N ASP A 158 -14.16 -0.52 11.92
CA ASP A 158 -15.15 -1.02 10.95
C ASP A 158 -15.71 0.12 10.10
N GLY A 159 -15.72 -0.08 8.78
CA GLY A 159 -16.11 0.93 7.79
C GLY A 159 -15.03 1.95 7.42
N MET A 160 -13.86 1.96 8.08
CA MET A 160 -12.74 2.79 7.62
C MET A 160 -12.07 2.19 6.36
N PRO A 161 -11.41 3.03 5.53
CA PRO A 161 -10.80 2.55 4.29
C PRO A 161 -9.68 1.53 4.53
N ALA A 162 -9.78 0.38 3.86
CA ALA A 162 -8.79 -0.70 3.84
C ALA A 162 -8.00 -0.76 2.52
N MET A 163 -8.58 -0.20 1.45
CA MET A 163 -7.92 0.01 0.17
C MET A 163 -8.46 1.28 -0.48
N THR A 164 -7.58 2.06 -1.10
CA THR A 164 -7.96 3.31 -1.78
C THR A 164 -7.37 3.41 -3.18
N ARG A 165 -7.99 4.25 -4.01
CA ARG A 165 -7.49 4.67 -5.32
C ARG A 165 -7.51 6.19 -5.41
N ASN A 166 -6.43 6.78 -5.92
CA ASN A 166 -6.38 8.20 -6.27
C ASN A 166 -6.04 8.40 -7.74
N VAL A 167 -6.65 9.38 -8.37
CA VAL A 167 -6.28 9.84 -9.72
C VAL A 167 -5.34 11.03 -9.57
N TYR A 168 -4.12 10.89 -10.07
CA TYR A 168 -3.11 11.94 -10.01
C TYR A 168 -2.52 12.22 -11.39
N GLY A 169 -2.78 13.40 -11.92
CA GLY A 169 -2.42 13.72 -13.30
C GLY A 169 -3.14 12.82 -14.30
N LYS A 170 -2.39 12.02 -15.07
CA LYS A 170 -2.94 11.06 -16.04
C LYS A 170 -2.95 9.63 -15.51
N GLY A 171 -2.34 9.37 -14.36
CA GLY A 171 -2.17 8.05 -13.78
C GLY A 171 -3.06 7.80 -12.57
N LYS A 172 -2.78 6.69 -11.92
CA LYS A 172 -3.54 6.24 -10.75
C LYS A 172 -2.59 5.72 -9.69
N ALA A 173 -2.92 5.97 -8.43
CA ALA A 173 -2.23 5.42 -7.28
C ALA A 173 -3.20 4.60 -6.45
N TYR A 174 -2.82 3.39 -6.11
CA TYR A 174 -3.58 2.47 -5.27
C TYR A 174 -2.83 2.26 -3.96
N ALA A 175 -3.55 2.21 -2.85
CA ALA A 175 -2.99 1.83 -1.56
C ALA A 175 -3.71 0.62 -1.00
N VAL A 176 -2.94 -0.38 -0.60
CA VAL A 176 -3.39 -1.54 0.16
C VAL A 176 -3.00 -1.31 1.61
N CYS A 177 -3.98 -0.94 2.45
CA CYS A 177 -3.74 -0.39 3.79
C CYS A 177 -3.60 -1.47 4.89
N ALA A 178 -3.49 -2.75 4.54
CA ALA A 178 -3.29 -3.84 5.50
C ALA A 178 -2.51 -5.00 4.88
N ASP A 179 -2.05 -5.92 5.73
CA ASP A 179 -1.43 -7.17 5.28
C ASP A 179 -2.48 -8.18 4.81
N PHE A 180 -2.98 -7.96 3.61
CA PHE A 180 -3.96 -8.85 2.98
C PHE A 180 -3.33 -10.15 2.46
N GLU A 181 -4.17 -11.18 2.42
CA GLU A 181 -3.85 -12.47 1.81
C GLU A 181 -3.54 -12.34 0.30
N GLN A 182 -2.87 -13.34 -0.26
CA GLN A 182 -2.47 -13.37 -1.67
C GLN A 182 -3.65 -13.17 -2.63
N GLY A 183 -4.84 -13.66 -2.25
CA GLY A 183 -6.05 -13.58 -3.09
C GLY A 183 -6.39 -12.17 -3.55
N LEU A 184 -6.20 -11.16 -2.70
CA LEU A 184 -6.41 -9.77 -3.10
C LEU A 184 -5.45 -9.36 -4.23
N TYR A 185 -4.16 -9.66 -4.09
CA TYR A 185 -3.15 -9.28 -5.09
C TYR A 185 -3.32 -9.99 -6.43
N ASP A 186 -3.95 -11.16 -6.43
CA ASP A 186 -4.24 -11.91 -7.66
C ASP A 186 -5.39 -11.28 -8.47
N GLU A 187 -6.22 -10.42 -7.85
CA GLU A 187 -7.39 -9.75 -8.46
C GLU A 187 -7.12 -8.27 -8.82
N VAL A 188 -6.15 -7.63 -8.16
CA VAL A 188 -5.80 -6.20 -8.33
C VAL A 188 -4.74 -5.94 -9.45
#